data_2d9904d53e056dc4a083e8fb80dc5208
#
_entry.id   2d9904d53e056dc4a083e8fb80dc5208
#
_cell.length_a   1.000
_cell.length_b   1.000
_cell.length_c   1.000
_cell.angle_alpha   90.00
_cell.angle_beta   90.00
_cell.angle_gamma   90.00
#
_symmetry.space_group_name_H-M   'P 1'
#
loop_
_entity.id
_entity.type
_entity.pdbx_description
1 polymer ?
#
loop_
_entity_poly.entity_id
_entity_poly.type
_entity_poly.pdbx_seq_one_letter_code
_entity_poly.pdbx_strand_id
1 'polypeptide(L)'
;MARRTMQQTRTATHRPAVRRRRFRHDGYTAVDLFSGFGGLTKGIEDAGFDTIMAANHKRYKVEVHEANHPQAEHWIADLVNPESSDYHSARDLPPADLLAAGVSCVNHSLANTNRAYEQGLALFELEDPDYEERVTRSERDRATATCVLQYAGKHHPRLILVECTTQLTSWGPALPGRQKVGDGSTYRWWLNQFDLLGYRHKVLYLNSQFFGVPQSRDRGYWVFVDKSLPMPDLEHRPVSHCGRCDKDIEAVWTWKTGIPPSGTVTYGKQYEYRCPSCRRPVVPPMTPSLAALDLTNLGTRIGDKPVKTFKDGFVGPLARSSMARAERCRRRFADFPAILMPAK
;
A
#
# COMPACT_ATOMS: atom_id res chain seq x y z
N MET A 1 -37.74 -1.93 -2.31
CA MET A 1 -36.35 -1.78 -2.86
C MET A 1 -35.90 -3.16 -3.32
N ALA A 2 -35.75 -3.35 -4.62
CA ALA A 2 -35.27 -4.61 -5.18
C ALA A 2 -33.84 -4.85 -4.74
N ARG A 3 -33.54 -6.02 -4.14
CA ARG A 3 -32.17 -6.48 -3.89
C ARG A 3 -31.47 -6.58 -5.27
N ARG A 4 -30.53 -5.70 -5.55
CA ARG A 4 -29.63 -5.87 -6.68
C ARG A 4 -28.85 -7.17 -6.46
N THR A 5 -29.14 -8.17 -7.28
CA THR A 5 -28.34 -9.40 -7.31
C THR A 5 -26.96 -9.02 -7.82
N MET A 6 -25.94 -9.28 -7.02
CA MET A 6 -24.55 -9.04 -7.42
C MET A 6 -24.23 -9.93 -8.61
N GLN A 7 -23.93 -9.30 -9.75
CA GLN A 7 -23.46 -10.03 -10.91
C GLN A 7 -21.97 -10.30 -10.72
N GLN A 8 -21.61 -11.58 -10.74
CA GLN A 8 -20.21 -11.97 -10.93
C GLN A 8 -19.72 -11.34 -12.24
N THR A 9 -18.73 -10.49 -12.13
CA THR A 9 -18.09 -9.91 -13.31
C THR A 9 -17.24 -10.97 -13.96
N ARG A 10 -17.65 -11.43 -15.14
CA ARG A 10 -16.90 -12.33 -15.96
C ARG A 10 -16.18 -11.53 -17.03
N THR A 11 -14.88 -11.73 -17.19
CA THR A 11 -14.18 -11.30 -18.40
C THR A 11 -14.58 -12.22 -19.56
N ALA A 12 -14.47 -11.77 -20.81
CA ALA A 12 -14.82 -12.57 -21.99
C ALA A 12 -14.01 -13.88 -22.09
N THR A 13 -12.85 -13.94 -21.44
CA THR A 13 -11.93 -15.09 -21.38
C THR A 13 -11.97 -15.81 -20.03
N HIS A 14 -12.69 -15.26 -19.06
CA HIS A 14 -12.72 -15.81 -17.72
C HIS A 14 -13.50 -17.13 -17.67
N ARG A 15 -12.84 -18.20 -17.24
CA ARG A 15 -13.48 -19.43 -16.80
C ARG A 15 -13.48 -19.43 -15.28
N PRO A 16 -14.66 -19.34 -14.61
CA PRO A 16 -14.70 -19.44 -13.17
C PRO A 16 -13.99 -20.70 -12.72
N ALA A 17 -13.06 -20.58 -11.77
CA ALA A 17 -12.50 -21.75 -11.12
C ALA A 17 -13.67 -22.59 -10.56
N VAL A 18 -13.62 -23.91 -10.85
CA VAL A 18 -14.64 -24.82 -10.31
C VAL A 18 -14.47 -24.83 -8.79
N ARG A 19 -15.33 -24.07 -8.11
CA ARG A 19 -15.35 -24.07 -6.65
C ARG A 19 -15.74 -25.45 -6.16
N ARG A 20 -14.84 -26.10 -5.46
CA ARG A 20 -15.26 -27.12 -4.52
C ARG A 20 -15.97 -26.37 -3.39
N ARG A 21 -17.30 -26.45 -3.31
CA ARG A 21 -18.06 -25.95 -2.15
C ARG A 21 -17.54 -26.67 -0.91
N ARG A 22 -16.73 -25.99 -0.12
CA ARG A 22 -16.48 -26.42 1.24
C ARG A 22 -17.71 -26.05 2.03
N PHE A 23 -18.38 -27.03 2.65
CA PHE A 23 -19.54 -26.80 3.52
C PHE A 23 -19.12 -26.12 4.85
N ARG A 24 -17.85 -26.16 5.17
CA ARG A 24 -17.19 -25.48 6.29
C ARG A 24 -15.81 -25.04 5.88
N HIS A 25 -15.43 -23.82 6.25
CA HIS A 25 -14.03 -23.44 6.29
C HIS A 25 -13.46 -24.03 7.58
N ASP A 26 -12.55 -24.99 7.45
CA ASP A 26 -11.85 -25.59 8.61
C ASP A 26 -10.78 -24.66 9.19
N GLY A 27 -10.48 -23.55 8.48
CA GLY A 27 -9.55 -22.50 8.85
C GLY A 27 -10.21 -21.13 9.02
N TYR A 28 -9.45 -20.17 9.48
CA TYR A 28 -9.86 -18.76 9.54
C TYR A 28 -9.99 -18.17 8.15
N THR A 29 -11.04 -17.39 7.94
CA THR A 29 -11.35 -16.79 6.63
C THR A 29 -10.92 -15.34 6.57
N ALA A 30 -10.59 -14.86 5.36
CA ALA A 30 -10.25 -13.47 5.09
C ALA A 30 -11.02 -12.88 3.89
N VAL A 31 -11.25 -11.57 3.96
CA VAL A 31 -11.72 -10.74 2.84
C VAL A 31 -10.69 -9.66 2.59
N ASP A 32 -10.31 -9.44 1.31
CA ASP A 32 -9.33 -8.42 0.91
C ASP A 32 -10.00 -7.30 0.09
N LEU A 33 -10.05 -6.09 0.68
CA LEU A 33 -10.56 -4.88 0.03
C LEU A 33 -9.43 -4.13 -0.66
N PHE A 34 -9.71 -3.65 -1.88
CA PHE A 34 -8.72 -2.94 -2.70
C PHE A 34 -7.51 -3.82 -3.03
N SER A 35 -7.74 -5.10 -3.19
CA SER A 35 -6.78 -6.22 -3.23
C SER A 35 -5.61 -6.06 -4.22
N GLY A 36 -5.75 -5.14 -5.21
CA GLY A 36 -4.68 -4.89 -6.18
C GLY A 36 -4.35 -6.15 -7.00
N PHE A 37 -3.08 -6.55 -7.00
CA PHE A 37 -2.58 -7.74 -7.69
C PHE A 37 -2.43 -8.96 -6.78
N GLY A 38 -2.86 -8.86 -5.51
CA GLY A 38 -2.85 -9.99 -4.57
C GLY A 38 -1.63 -10.05 -3.63
N GLY A 39 -0.81 -9.00 -3.56
CA GLY A 39 0.36 -9.03 -2.65
C GLY A 39 -0.01 -9.13 -1.17
N LEU A 40 -1.08 -8.45 -0.74
CA LEU A 40 -1.59 -8.55 0.62
C LEU A 40 -2.26 -9.91 0.85
N THR A 41 -3.09 -10.36 -0.10
CA THR A 41 -3.71 -11.69 -0.11
C THR A 41 -2.67 -12.80 0.07
N LYS A 42 -1.54 -12.75 -0.66
CA LYS A 42 -0.46 -13.74 -0.50
C LYS A 42 0.08 -13.80 0.92
N GLY A 43 0.30 -12.63 1.55
CA GLY A 43 0.76 -12.58 2.95
C GLY A 43 -0.26 -13.13 3.95
N ILE A 44 -1.56 -12.91 3.70
CA ILE A 44 -2.67 -13.44 4.51
C ILE A 44 -2.73 -14.97 4.40
N GLU A 45 -2.61 -15.50 3.19
CA GLU A 45 -2.62 -16.94 2.93
C GLU A 45 -1.39 -17.64 3.53
N ASP A 46 -0.22 -17.01 3.44
CA ASP A 46 1.00 -17.49 4.08
C ASP A 46 0.88 -17.51 5.62
N ALA A 47 0.05 -16.64 6.18
CA ALA A 47 -0.30 -16.63 7.60
C ALA A 47 -1.38 -17.66 7.99
N GLY A 48 -1.89 -18.44 7.04
CA GLY A 48 -2.84 -19.53 7.28
C GLY A 48 -4.31 -19.14 7.23
N PHE A 49 -4.65 -17.98 6.66
CA PHE A 49 -6.05 -17.61 6.41
C PHE A 49 -6.49 -18.07 5.01
N ASP A 50 -7.73 -18.50 4.90
CA ASP A 50 -8.36 -18.78 3.60
C ASP A 50 -8.99 -17.48 3.08
N THR A 51 -8.42 -16.87 2.03
CA THR A 51 -9.04 -15.71 1.37
C THR A 51 -10.25 -16.16 0.60
N ILE A 52 -11.45 -15.78 1.06
CA ILE A 52 -12.72 -16.19 0.46
C ILE A 52 -13.23 -15.19 -0.59
N MET A 53 -12.82 -13.92 -0.48
CA MET A 53 -13.26 -12.84 -1.35
C MET A 53 -12.18 -11.77 -1.49
N ALA A 54 -11.98 -11.30 -2.73
CA ALA A 54 -11.14 -10.15 -3.06
C ALA A 54 -11.90 -9.16 -3.94
N ALA A 55 -11.84 -7.86 -3.62
CA ALA A 55 -12.54 -6.82 -4.35
C ALA A 55 -11.60 -5.71 -4.83
N ASN A 56 -11.75 -5.30 -6.09
CA ASN A 56 -11.08 -4.14 -6.67
C ASN A 56 -11.89 -3.53 -7.81
N HIS A 57 -11.82 -2.20 -8.00
CA HIS A 57 -12.56 -1.50 -9.07
C HIS A 57 -11.92 -1.62 -10.46
N LYS A 58 -10.65 -2.01 -10.56
CA LYS A 58 -9.93 -2.14 -11.83
C LYS A 58 -9.97 -3.58 -12.34
N ARG A 59 -10.71 -3.81 -13.44
CA ARG A 59 -10.85 -5.12 -14.10
C ARG A 59 -9.51 -5.85 -14.26
N TYR A 60 -8.51 -5.21 -14.87
CA TYR A 60 -7.22 -5.86 -15.13
C TYR A 60 -6.48 -6.29 -13.84
N LYS A 61 -6.71 -5.58 -12.70
CA LYS A 61 -6.15 -6.00 -11.42
C LYS A 61 -6.85 -7.23 -10.87
N VAL A 62 -8.17 -7.29 -11.02
CA VAL A 62 -8.98 -8.45 -10.62
C VAL A 62 -8.58 -9.67 -11.44
N GLU A 63 -8.37 -9.52 -12.75
CA GLU A 63 -7.92 -10.61 -13.64
C GLU A 63 -6.56 -11.17 -13.21
N VAL A 64 -5.59 -10.29 -12.91
CA VAL A 64 -4.27 -10.71 -12.41
C VAL A 64 -4.36 -11.33 -11.02
N HIS A 65 -5.19 -10.75 -10.14
CA HIS A 65 -5.40 -11.28 -8.80
C HIS A 65 -5.98 -12.70 -8.86
N GLU A 66 -6.98 -12.91 -9.69
CA GLU A 66 -7.62 -14.21 -9.88
C GLU A 66 -6.66 -15.27 -10.45
N ALA A 67 -5.78 -14.86 -11.37
CA ALA A 67 -4.74 -15.77 -11.88
C ALA A 67 -3.76 -16.20 -10.78
N ASN A 68 -3.49 -15.33 -9.79
CA ASN A 68 -2.60 -15.61 -8.68
C ASN A 68 -3.31 -16.34 -7.50
N HIS A 69 -4.60 -16.08 -7.30
CA HIS A 69 -5.40 -16.54 -6.17
C HIS A 69 -6.74 -17.13 -6.64
N PRO A 70 -6.74 -18.22 -7.43
CA PRO A 70 -7.96 -18.75 -8.07
C PRO A 70 -8.97 -19.34 -7.07
N GLN A 71 -8.57 -19.56 -5.81
CA GLN A 71 -9.42 -20.10 -4.74
C GLN A 71 -10.39 -19.06 -4.17
N ALA A 72 -10.07 -17.75 -4.29
CA ALA A 72 -10.92 -16.68 -3.79
C ALA A 72 -12.04 -16.33 -4.79
N GLU A 73 -13.12 -15.74 -4.30
CA GLU A 73 -14.10 -15.07 -5.15
C GLU A 73 -13.62 -13.66 -5.49
N HIS A 74 -13.82 -13.25 -6.73
CA HIS A 74 -13.32 -11.98 -7.20
C HIS A 74 -14.44 -11.07 -7.66
N TRP A 75 -14.44 -9.83 -7.16
CA TRP A 75 -15.39 -8.82 -7.57
C TRP A 75 -14.69 -7.64 -8.23
N ILE A 76 -15.17 -7.27 -9.40
CA ILE A 76 -14.92 -5.94 -9.95
C ILE A 76 -15.96 -5.04 -9.30
N ALA A 77 -15.57 -4.31 -8.27
CA ALA A 77 -16.49 -3.51 -7.48
C ALA A 77 -15.91 -2.14 -7.15
N ASP A 78 -16.68 -1.11 -7.43
CA ASP A 78 -16.43 0.21 -6.86
C ASP A 78 -17.11 0.27 -5.48
N LEU A 79 -16.30 0.20 -4.43
CA LEU A 79 -16.80 0.23 -3.06
C LEU A 79 -17.05 1.65 -2.55
N VAL A 80 -16.72 2.66 -3.35
CA VAL A 80 -16.67 4.05 -2.92
C VAL A 80 -17.71 4.93 -3.58
N ASN A 81 -17.88 4.83 -4.91
CA ASN A 81 -18.77 5.70 -5.66
C ASN A 81 -20.16 5.10 -5.84
N PRO A 82 -21.21 5.59 -5.13
CA PRO A 82 -22.57 5.07 -5.24
C PRO A 82 -23.20 5.25 -6.63
N GLU A 83 -22.69 6.17 -7.44
CA GLU A 83 -23.19 6.44 -8.79
C GLU A 83 -22.56 5.53 -9.86
N SER A 84 -21.53 4.79 -9.50
CA SER A 84 -20.90 3.82 -10.40
C SER A 84 -21.86 2.67 -10.72
N SER A 85 -21.89 2.22 -11.97
CA SER A 85 -22.62 1.01 -12.39
C SER A 85 -22.16 -0.25 -11.64
N ASP A 86 -20.89 -0.26 -11.22
CA ASP A 86 -20.24 -1.36 -10.51
C ASP A 86 -20.19 -1.12 -8.99
N TYR A 87 -21.02 -0.18 -8.48
CA TYR A 87 -21.04 0.11 -7.05
C TYR A 87 -21.59 -1.06 -6.23
N HIS A 88 -20.83 -1.38 -5.19
CA HIS A 88 -21.24 -2.29 -4.12
C HIS A 88 -20.82 -1.70 -2.78
N SER A 89 -21.68 -1.79 -1.79
CA SER A 89 -21.26 -1.43 -0.44
C SER A 89 -20.26 -2.47 0.10
N ALA A 90 -19.28 -2.03 0.85
CA ALA A 90 -18.39 -2.95 1.59
C ALA A 90 -19.19 -3.87 2.54
N ARG A 91 -20.40 -3.47 2.93
CA ARG A 91 -21.32 -4.26 3.74
C ARG A 91 -21.91 -5.47 3.00
N ASP A 92 -21.86 -5.49 1.67
CA ASP A 92 -22.43 -6.56 0.85
C ASP A 92 -21.46 -7.74 0.68
N LEU A 93 -20.20 -7.55 1.06
CA LEU A 93 -19.20 -8.62 1.06
C LEU A 93 -19.49 -9.66 2.15
N PRO A 94 -19.05 -10.91 2.00
CA PRO A 94 -19.29 -11.95 2.99
C PRO A 94 -18.58 -11.65 4.31
N PRO A 95 -19.12 -12.10 5.46
CA PRO A 95 -18.41 -12.03 6.74
C PRO A 95 -17.16 -12.91 6.72
N ALA A 96 -16.10 -12.49 7.42
CA ALA A 96 -14.85 -13.22 7.58
C ALA A 96 -14.22 -12.95 8.95
N ASP A 97 -13.26 -13.78 9.36
CA ASP A 97 -12.50 -13.60 10.60
C ASP A 97 -11.51 -12.43 10.50
N LEU A 98 -10.91 -12.24 9.32
CA LEU A 98 -9.98 -11.17 9.00
C LEU A 98 -10.52 -10.30 7.87
N LEU A 99 -10.56 -9.00 8.10
CA LEU A 99 -10.65 -8.01 7.03
C LEU A 99 -9.27 -7.47 6.73
N ALA A 100 -8.81 -7.60 5.50
CA ALA A 100 -7.62 -6.93 5.01
C ALA A 100 -7.99 -5.81 4.03
N ALA A 101 -7.25 -4.72 4.00
CA ALA A 101 -7.50 -3.62 3.09
C ALA A 101 -6.21 -2.86 2.74
N GLY A 102 -5.91 -2.78 1.44
CA GLY A 102 -4.90 -1.89 0.89
C GLY A 102 -5.52 -0.53 0.55
N VAL A 103 -5.72 0.35 1.54
CA VAL A 103 -6.41 1.63 1.30
C VAL A 103 -5.58 2.56 0.41
N SER A 104 -6.26 3.36 -0.42
CA SER A 104 -5.59 4.22 -1.39
C SER A 104 -4.66 5.23 -0.70
N CYS A 105 -3.42 5.28 -1.17
CA CYS A 105 -2.40 6.19 -0.65
C CYS A 105 -2.16 7.42 -1.54
N VAL A 106 -2.85 7.53 -2.68
CA VAL A 106 -2.52 8.51 -3.73
C VAL A 106 -2.57 9.94 -3.20
N ASN A 107 -3.53 10.27 -2.35
CA ASN A 107 -3.69 11.59 -1.76
C ASN A 107 -3.10 11.72 -0.34
N HIS A 108 -2.50 10.65 0.17
CA HIS A 108 -1.79 10.65 1.45
C HIS A 108 -0.26 10.64 1.26
N SER A 109 0.24 10.53 0.00
CA SER A 109 1.68 10.40 -0.26
C SER A 109 2.32 11.74 -0.65
N LEU A 110 3.57 11.96 -0.20
CA LEU A 110 4.36 13.15 -0.56
C LEU A 110 4.58 13.31 -2.07
N ALA A 111 4.52 12.23 -2.85
CA ALA A 111 4.67 12.27 -4.30
C ALA A 111 3.53 13.05 -5.01
N ASN A 112 2.39 13.20 -4.36
CA ASN A 112 1.21 13.85 -4.92
C ASN A 112 0.85 15.17 -4.22
N THR A 113 1.67 15.65 -3.29
CA THR A 113 1.38 16.85 -2.49
C THR A 113 1.37 18.14 -3.32
N ASN A 114 2.12 18.21 -4.42
CA ASN A 114 2.05 19.36 -5.31
C ASN A 114 0.65 19.47 -5.96
N ARG A 115 0.05 18.34 -6.36
CA ARG A 115 -1.32 18.33 -6.92
C ARG A 115 -2.39 18.62 -5.87
N ALA A 116 -2.23 18.11 -4.64
CA ALA A 116 -3.18 18.40 -3.56
C ALA A 116 -3.15 19.90 -3.15
N TYR A 117 -2.01 20.55 -3.28
CA TYR A 117 -1.87 21.99 -3.08
C TYR A 117 -2.47 22.81 -4.22
N GLU A 118 -2.20 22.44 -5.46
CA GLU A 118 -2.83 23.01 -6.65
C GLU A 118 -4.36 22.88 -6.57
N GLN A 119 -4.87 21.77 -6.07
CA GLN A 119 -6.29 21.54 -5.81
C GLN A 119 -6.86 22.42 -4.68
N GLY A 120 -6.08 22.71 -3.64
CA GLY A 120 -6.48 23.63 -2.57
C GLY A 120 -6.51 25.09 -3.03
N LEU A 121 -5.66 25.47 -3.98
CA LEU A 121 -5.67 26.81 -4.63
C LEU A 121 -6.73 26.90 -5.72
N ALA A 122 -6.99 25.82 -6.44
CA ALA A 122 -7.99 25.74 -7.52
C ALA A 122 -9.44 25.89 -7.01
N LEU A 123 -9.68 25.89 -5.68
CA LEU A 123 -10.96 26.33 -5.13
C LEU A 123 -11.35 27.77 -5.56
N PHE A 124 -10.41 28.51 -6.14
CA PHE A 124 -10.62 29.85 -6.66
C PHE A 124 -10.53 29.97 -8.20
N GLU A 125 -10.17 28.88 -8.90
CA GLU A 125 -10.11 28.84 -10.37
C GLU A 125 -11.24 27.95 -10.90
N LEU A 126 -12.42 28.54 -11.08
CA LEU A 126 -13.65 27.93 -11.61
C LEU A 126 -13.58 27.52 -13.10
N GLU A 127 -12.45 27.66 -13.77
CA GLU A 127 -12.29 27.45 -15.22
C GLU A 127 -11.46 26.23 -15.63
N ASP A 128 -11.09 25.33 -14.69
CA ASP A 128 -10.34 24.12 -15.04
C ASP A 128 -11.31 22.96 -15.37
N PRO A 129 -11.41 22.53 -16.65
CA PRO A 129 -12.33 21.48 -17.08
C PRO A 129 -12.06 20.11 -16.41
N ASP A 130 -10.84 19.88 -15.90
CA ASP A 130 -10.47 18.63 -15.21
C ASP A 130 -10.63 18.74 -13.68
N TYR A 131 -11.14 19.86 -13.17
CA TYR A 131 -11.25 20.13 -11.73
C TYR A 131 -12.15 19.12 -11.03
N GLU A 132 -13.36 18.90 -11.56
CA GLU A 132 -14.32 17.97 -10.98
C GLU A 132 -13.79 16.53 -10.95
N GLU A 133 -13.12 16.08 -12.03
CA GLU A 133 -12.52 14.74 -12.08
C GLU A 133 -11.41 14.58 -11.04
N ARG A 134 -10.61 15.62 -10.80
CA ARG A 134 -9.52 15.59 -9.83
C ARG A 134 -10.01 15.62 -8.39
N VAL A 135 -11.01 16.44 -8.09
CA VAL A 135 -11.63 16.52 -6.75
C VAL A 135 -12.34 15.20 -6.42
N THR A 136 -13.15 14.70 -7.33
CA THR A 136 -13.86 13.42 -7.19
C THR A 136 -12.87 12.27 -6.98
N ARG A 137 -11.75 12.26 -7.68
CA ARG A 137 -10.70 11.25 -7.48
C ARG A 137 -10.05 11.35 -6.10
N SER A 138 -9.80 12.58 -5.61
CA SER A 138 -9.23 12.80 -4.27
C SER A 138 -10.18 12.36 -3.15
N GLU A 139 -11.45 12.68 -3.28
CA GLU A 139 -12.49 12.25 -2.34
C GLU A 139 -12.67 10.74 -2.34
N ARG A 140 -12.69 10.13 -3.52
CA ARG A 140 -12.75 8.70 -3.71
C ARG A 140 -11.59 7.97 -3.02
N ASP A 141 -10.37 8.44 -3.19
CA ASP A 141 -9.19 7.83 -2.55
C ASP A 141 -9.27 7.91 -1.03
N ARG A 142 -9.76 9.02 -0.47
CA ARG A 142 -9.95 9.19 0.98
C ARG A 142 -11.08 8.32 1.52
N ALA A 143 -12.12 8.11 0.75
CA ALA A 143 -13.27 7.30 1.14
C ALA A 143 -12.94 5.79 1.26
N THR A 144 -11.82 5.31 0.68
CA THR A 144 -11.42 3.90 0.82
C THR A 144 -11.22 3.46 2.27
N ALA A 145 -10.72 4.34 3.14
CA ALA A 145 -10.57 4.04 4.57
C ALA A 145 -11.93 3.95 5.29
N THR A 146 -12.97 4.63 4.77
CA THR A 146 -14.33 4.55 5.31
C THR A 146 -14.99 3.22 4.99
N CYS A 147 -14.66 2.58 3.85
CA CYS A 147 -15.16 1.25 3.52
C CYS A 147 -14.76 0.19 4.56
N VAL A 148 -13.59 0.34 5.17
CA VAL A 148 -13.15 -0.54 6.27
C VAL A 148 -14.08 -0.42 7.48
N LEU A 149 -14.50 0.81 7.83
CA LEU A 149 -15.48 1.04 8.90
C LEU A 149 -16.86 0.47 8.56
N GLN A 150 -17.29 0.61 7.30
CA GLN A 150 -18.58 0.07 6.85
C GLN A 150 -18.64 -1.45 6.98
N TYR A 151 -17.56 -2.13 6.58
CA TYR A 151 -17.44 -3.58 6.73
C TYR A 151 -17.39 -3.97 8.21
N ALA A 152 -16.51 -3.33 9.00
CA ALA A 152 -16.36 -3.60 10.42
C ALA A 152 -17.66 -3.41 11.20
N GLY A 153 -18.39 -2.33 10.94
CA GLY A 153 -19.68 -2.06 11.58
C GLY A 153 -20.78 -3.05 11.21
N LYS A 154 -20.68 -3.76 10.08
CA LYS A 154 -21.67 -4.75 9.64
C LYS A 154 -21.32 -6.17 10.06
N HIS A 155 -20.05 -6.57 9.90
CA HIS A 155 -19.63 -7.96 9.99
C HIS A 155 -18.82 -8.26 11.25
N HIS A 156 -18.27 -7.22 11.87
CA HIS A 156 -17.50 -7.31 13.12
C HIS A 156 -16.40 -8.40 13.08
N PRO A 157 -15.46 -8.36 12.10
CA PRO A 157 -14.41 -9.36 11.99
C PRO A 157 -13.53 -9.37 13.24
N ARG A 158 -12.96 -10.51 13.59
CA ARG A 158 -12.09 -10.65 14.78
C ARG A 158 -10.81 -9.82 14.66
N LEU A 159 -10.31 -9.69 13.44
CA LEU A 159 -9.08 -8.97 13.09
C LEU A 159 -9.32 -8.06 11.89
N ILE A 160 -8.66 -6.89 11.88
CA ILE A 160 -8.63 -6.01 10.71
C ILE A 160 -7.18 -5.60 10.47
N LEU A 161 -6.71 -5.74 9.23
CA LEU A 161 -5.39 -5.31 8.79
C LEU A 161 -5.54 -4.26 7.68
N VAL A 162 -5.07 -3.05 7.93
CA VAL A 162 -5.04 -1.97 6.93
C VAL A 162 -3.61 -1.64 6.57
N GLU A 163 -3.27 -1.71 5.29
CA GLU A 163 -1.99 -1.24 4.74
C GLU A 163 -2.17 0.11 4.07
N CYS A 164 -1.28 1.05 4.35
CA CYS A 164 -1.21 2.33 3.66
C CYS A 164 0.20 2.93 3.74
N THR A 165 0.41 4.06 3.06
CA THR A 165 1.59 4.89 3.33
C THR A 165 1.57 5.41 4.77
N THR A 166 2.76 5.68 5.30
CA THR A 166 2.90 6.17 6.68
C THR A 166 2.22 7.53 6.89
N GLN A 167 1.97 8.29 5.80
CA GLN A 167 1.29 9.58 5.82
C GLN A 167 -0.21 9.52 6.13
N LEU A 168 -0.83 8.34 6.19
CA LEU A 168 -2.22 8.21 6.62
C LEU A 168 -2.47 8.90 7.97
N THR A 169 -1.48 8.95 8.84
CA THR A 169 -1.53 9.66 10.13
C THR A 169 -1.76 11.17 10.00
N SER A 170 -1.50 11.74 8.82
CA SER A 170 -1.73 13.15 8.51
C SER A 170 -3.10 13.42 7.89
N TRP A 171 -3.98 12.44 7.84
CA TRP A 171 -5.30 12.60 7.23
C TRP A 171 -6.14 13.61 8.01
N GLY A 172 -6.47 14.71 7.36
CA GLY A 172 -7.21 15.85 7.93
C GLY A 172 -6.98 17.12 7.12
N PRO A 173 -7.57 18.25 7.51
CA PRO A 173 -7.32 19.55 6.92
C PRO A 173 -5.84 19.93 6.90
N ALA A 174 -5.42 20.66 5.86
CA ALA A 174 -4.03 21.09 5.73
C ALA A 174 -3.64 22.06 6.84
N LEU A 175 -2.43 21.92 7.38
CA LEU A 175 -1.89 22.84 8.37
C LEU A 175 -1.50 24.19 7.73
N PRO A 176 -1.86 25.32 8.33
CA PRO A 176 -1.41 26.64 7.88
C PRO A 176 0.12 26.69 7.77
N GLY A 177 0.65 27.15 6.64
CA GLY A 177 2.10 27.24 6.39
C GLY A 177 2.83 25.91 6.17
N ARG A 178 2.13 24.77 6.28
CA ARG A 178 2.63 23.42 5.99
C ARG A 178 1.67 22.68 5.06
N GLN A 179 1.45 23.21 3.89
CA GLN A 179 0.43 22.77 2.92
C GLN A 179 0.52 21.30 2.50
N LYS A 180 1.60 20.61 2.83
CA LYS A 180 1.85 19.20 2.48
C LYS A 180 1.49 18.22 3.59
N VAL A 181 1.04 18.68 4.72
CA VAL A 181 0.75 17.85 5.90
C VAL A 181 -0.59 18.26 6.48
N GLY A 182 -1.51 17.35 6.58
CA GLY A 182 -2.77 17.55 7.31
C GLY A 182 -2.58 17.45 8.82
N ASP A 183 -3.55 17.95 9.57
CA ASP A 183 -3.52 18.00 11.03
C ASP A 183 -3.78 16.65 11.72
N GLY A 184 -4.15 15.61 10.97
CA GLY A 184 -4.44 14.28 11.48
C GLY A 184 -5.77 14.15 12.23
N SER A 185 -6.64 15.17 12.17
CA SER A 185 -7.93 15.14 12.90
C SER A 185 -8.86 14.04 12.38
N THR A 186 -8.97 13.88 11.06
CA THR A 186 -9.78 12.83 10.43
C THR A 186 -9.21 11.44 10.73
N TYR A 187 -7.88 11.29 10.75
CA TYR A 187 -7.24 10.05 11.15
C TYR A 187 -7.58 9.67 12.59
N ARG A 188 -7.50 10.62 13.54
CA ARG A 188 -7.87 10.37 14.95
C ARG A 188 -9.35 10.02 15.10
N TRP A 189 -10.22 10.72 14.38
CA TRP A 189 -11.65 10.38 14.32
C TRP A 189 -11.86 8.94 13.79
N TRP A 190 -11.19 8.57 12.71
CA TRP A 190 -11.26 7.23 12.11
C TRP A 190 -10.83 6.14 13.10
N LEU A 191 -9.71 6.32 13.80
CA LEU A 191 -9.29 5.39 14.85
C LEU A 191 -10.31 5.27 15.99
N ASN A 192 -10.88 6.39 16.42
CA ASN A 192 -11.89 6.41 17.49
C ASN A 192 -13.16 5.63 17.10
N GLN A 193 -13.54 5.60 15.82
CA GLN A 193 -14.67 4.77 15.38
C GLN A 193 -14.42 3.29 15.64
N PHE A 194 -13.21 2.78 15.42
CA PHE A 194 -12.89 1.39 15.74
C PHE A 194 -12.88 1.12 17.25
N ASP A 195 -12.41 2.07 18.05
CA ASP A 195 -12.50 1.92 19.51
C ASP A 195 -13.95 1.82 20.00
N LEU A 196 -14.85 2.64 19.44
CA LEU A 196 -16.28 2.60 19.70
C LEU A 196 -16.95 1.29 19.20
N LEU A 197 -16.44 0.73 18.09
CA LEU A 197 -16.86 -0.59 17.60
C LEU A 197 -16.30 -1.76 18.45
N GLY A 198 -15.51 -1.50 19.49
CA GLY A 198 -14.99 -2.54 20.36
C GLY A 198 -13.65 -3.12 19.94
N TYR A 199 -12.87 -2.42 19.10
CA TYR A 199 -11.53 -2.81 18.74
C TYR A 199 -10.48 -2.06 19.54
N ARG A 200 -9.34 -2.72 19.79
CA ARG A 200 -8.07 -2.06 20.13
C ARG A 200 -7.14 -2.15 18.93
N HIS A 201 -6.22 -1.23 18.80
CA HIS A 201 -5.34 -1.21 17.63
C HIS A 201 -3.86 -1.04 18.02
N LYS A 202 -3.00 -1.48 17.10
CA LYS A 202 -1.56 -1.20 17.09
C LYS A 202 -1.14 -0.80 15.67
N VAL A 203 -0.26 0.19 15.59
CA VAL A 203 0.30 0.66 14.32
C VAL A 203 1.75 0.19 14.21
N LEU A 204 2.09 -0.45 13.10
CA LEU A 204 3.44 -0.89 12.79
C LEU A 204 3.97 -0.07 11.61
N TYR A 205 5.22 0.34 11.68
CA TYR A 205 5.92 0.95 10.57
C TYR A 205 7.04 0.02 10.15
N LEU A 206 6.92 -0.51 8.93
CA LEU A 206 7.81 -1.54 8.41
C LEU A 206 8.36 -1.12 7.05
N ASN A 207 9.57 -1.58 6.73
CA ASN A 207 10.16 -1.37 5.42
C ASN A 207 10.37 -2.72 4.72
N SER A 208 9.88 -2.85 3.49
CA SER A 208 9.87 -4.10 2.73
C SER A 208 11.25 -4.72 2.52
N GLN A 209 12.33 -3.93 2.56
CA GLN A 209 13.70 -4.43 2.37
C GLN A 209 14.13 -5.49 3.40
N PHE A 210 13.47 -5.53 4.58
CA PHE A 210 13.76 -6.50 5.66
C PHE A 210 12.90 -7.76 5.59
N PHE A 211 12.10 -7.91 4.53
CA PHE A 211 11.18 -9.03 4.32
C PHE A 211 11.47 -9.79 3.02
N GLY A 212 12.73 -9.84 2.60
CA GLY A 212 13.12 -10.58 1.39
C GLY A 212 12.77 -9.87 0.07
N VAL A 213 12.28 -8.64 0.12
CA VAL A 213 11.91 -7.87 -1.08
C VAL A 213 13.07 -6.94 -1.48
N PRO A 214 13.52 -6.98 -2.75
CA PRO A 214 14.63 -6.15 -3.25
C PRO A 214 14.19 -4.69 -3.49
N GLN A 215 13.45 -4.12 -2.55
CA GLN A 215 12.92 -2.76 -2.62
C GLN A 215 12.84 -2.15 -1.23
N SER A 216 13.32 -0.93 -1.06
CA SER A 216 13.10 -0.14 0.15
C SER A 216 11.77 0.61 0.03
N ARG A 217 10.76 0.20 0.81
CA ARG A 217 9.42 0.78 0.80
C ARG A 217 8.83 0.82 2.20
N ASP A 218 8.75 2.01 2.79
CA ASP A 218 8.12 2.20 4.09
C ASP A 218 6.59 2.17 3.98
N ARG A 219 5.96 1.43 4.90
CA ARG A 219 4.51 1.29 5.02
C ARG A 219 4.07 1.30 6.46
N GLY A 220 2.86 1.83 6.67
CA GLY A 220 2.12 1.68 7.91
C GLY A 220 1.15 0.51 7.81
N TYR A 221 1.06 -0.27 8.87
CA TYR A 221 0.10 -1.35 9.04
C TYR A 221 -0.69 -1.09 10.31
N TRP A 222 -2.00 -0.89 10.16
CA TRP A 222 -2.93 -0.71 11.27
C TRP A 222 -3.61 -2.03 11.53
N VAL A 223 -3.29 -2.63 12.66
CA VAL A 223 -3.87 -3.90 13.10
C VAL A 223 -4.89 -3.61 14.17
N PHE A 224 -6.16 -3.92 13.89
CA PHE A 224 -7.24 -3.82 14.86
C PHE A 224 -7.63 -5.22 15.31
N VAL A 225 -7.82 -5.39 16.60
CA VAL A 225 -8.15 -6.66 17.25
C VAL A 225 -9.38 -6.44 18.11
N ASP A 226 -10.37 -7.31 17.97
CA ASP A 226 -11.54 -7.30 18.85
C ASP A 226 -11.10 -7.33 20.33
N LYS A 227 -11.71 -6.50 21.18
CA LYS A 227 -11.33 -6.35 22.59
C LYS A 227 -11.48 -7.63 23.41
N SER A 228 -12.29 -8.58 22.94
CA SER A 228 -12.44 -9.91 23.56
C SER A 228 -11.24 -10.83 23.37
N LEU A 229 -10.37 -10.54 22.38
CA LEU A 229 -9.21 -11.35 22.04
C LEU A 229 -7.92 -10.74 22.61
N PRO A 230 -6.90 -11.52 22.93
CA PRO A 230 -5.59 -10.98 23.29
C PRO A 230 -4.95 -10.28 22.06
N MET A 231 -4.21 -9.19 22.31
CA MET A 231 -3.39 -8.58 21.26
C MET A 231 -2.24 -9.55 20.91
N PRO A 232 -2.08 -9.95 19.64
CA PRO A 232 -0.96 -10.78 19.22
C PRO A 232 0.38 -10.05 19.40
N ASP A 233 1.48 -10.79 19.48
CA ASP A 233 2.81 -10.19 19.41
C ASP A 233 3.09 -9.72 17.97
N LEU A 234 3.09 -8.41 17.79
CA LEU A 234 3.30 -7.74 16.51
C LEU A 234 4.70 -7.10 16.41
N GLU A 235 5.60 -7.42 17.32
CA GLU A 235 6.95 -6.86 17.30
C GLU A 235 7.79 -7.53 16.21
N HIS A 236 8.30 -6.74 15.29
CA HIS A 236 9.28 -7.21 14.32
C HIS A 236 10.68 -7.21 14.94
N ARG A 237 11.22 -8.40 15.19
CA ARG A 237 12.55 -8.63 15.81
C ARG A 237 13.47 -9.39 14.85
N PRO A 238 13.99 -8.75 13.79
CA PRO A 238 14.84 -9.44 12.83
C PRO A 238 16.18 -9.82 13.47
N VAL A 239 16.62 -11.06 13.23
CA VAL A 239 17.96 -11.49 13.62
C VAL A 239 19.00 -10.64 12.89
N SER A 240 19.91 -10.03 13.64
CA SER A 240 20.90 -9.06 13.13
C SER A 240 22.21 -9.23 13.88
N HIS A 241 23.33 -9.11 13.17
CA HIS A 241 24.65 -9.11 13.81
C HIS A 241 24.94 -7.78 14.50
N CYS A 242 25.34 -7.83 15.78
CA CYS A 242 25.79 -6.65 16.52
C CYS A 242 27.30 -6.60 16.59
N GLY A 243 27.95 -5.75 15.77
CA GLY A 243 29.40 -5.66 15.73
C GLY A 243 30.08 -5.18 17.03
N ARG A 244 29.33 -4.64 18.02
CA ARG A 244 29.89 -4.34 19.35
C ARG A 244 29.86 -5.53 20.30
N CYS A 245 28.77 -6.29 20.25
CA CYS A 245 28.59 -7.48 21.12
C CYS A 245 29.19 -8.73 20.49
N ASP A 246 29.58 -8.64 19.22
CA ASP A 246 30.12 -9.70 18.37
C ASP A 246 29.26 -10.96 18.40
N LYS A 247 27.95 -10.77 18.23
CA LYS A 247 26.96 -11.88 18.21
C LYS A 247 25.69 -11.49 17.46
N ASP A 248 24.97 -12.51 17.03
CA ASP A 248 23.62 -12.34 16.50
C ASP A 248 22.63 -12.09 17.64
N ILE A 249 21.73 -11.18 17.39
CA ILE A 249 20.71 -10.72 18.34
C ILE A 249 19.36 -10.52 17.63
N GLU A 250 18.29 -10.63 18.36
CA GLU A 250 16.98 -10.15 17.91
C GLU A 250 16.94 -8.63 18.06
N ALA A 251 17.00 -7.93 16.93
CA ALA A 251 17.05 -6.48 16.93
C ALA A 251 15.71 -5.86 17.33
N VAL A 252 15.76 -4.79 18.12
CA VAL A 252 14.57 -4.10 18.62
C VAL A 252 14.28 -2.89 17.74
N TRP A 253 13.06 -2.81 17.21
CA TRP A 253 12.55 -1.63 16.52
C TRP A 253 12.48 -0.43 17.49
N THR A 254 13.01 0.73 17.12
CA THR A 254 13.14 1.86 18.03
C THR A 254 12.96 3.20 17.32
N TRP A 255 12.19 4.11 17.90
CA TRP A 255 12.16 5.51 17.47
C TRP A 255 13.50 6.19 17.69
N LYS A 256 13.95 7.00 16.72
CA LYS A 256 15.17 7.80 16.86
C LYS A 256 14.93 9.11 17.61
N THR A 257 13.82 9.77 17.36
CA THR A 257 13.53 11.15 17.80
C THR A 257 12.14 11.30 18.41
N GLY A 258 11.60 10.22 18.99
CA GLY A 258 10.22 10.19 19.46
C GLY A 258 9.21 9.90 18.36
N ILE A 259 7.96 9.68 18.76
CA ILE A 259 6.86 9.35 17.85
C ILE A 259 6.42 10.62 17.13
N PRO A 260 6.52 10.72 15.79
CA PRO A 260 6.00 11.88 15.07
C PRO A 260 4.47 11.92 15.22
N PRO A 261 3.89 13.07 15.59
CA PRO A 261 2.44 13.20 15.77
C PRO A 261 1.67 12.99 14.46
N SER A 262 2.28 13.33 13.34
CA SER A 262 1.78 13.14 11.98
C SER A 262 2.93 13.20 10.99
N GLY A 263 2.71 12.68 9.77
CA GLY A 263 3.66 12.79 8.67
C GLY A 263 4.34 11.49 8.30
N THR A 264 5.47 11.63 7.58
CA THR A 264 6.19 10.47 7.02
C THR A 264 7.04 9.78 8.07
N VAL A 265 6.89 8.47 8.18
CA VAL A 265 7.76 7.60 8.96
C VAL A 265 8.60 6.77 7.99
N THR A 266 9.93 6.90 8.08
CA THR A 266 10.89 6.29 7.16
C THR A 266 12.02 5.65 7.96
N TYR A 267 12.40 4.43 7.58
CA TYR A 267 13.58 3.76 8.14
C TYR A 267 14.84 4.62 7.99
N GLY A 268 15.67 4.62 9.01
CA GLY A 268 16.91 5.38 9.07
C GLY A 268 16.72 6.87 9.40
N LYS A 269 15.51 7.42 9.22
CA LYS A 269 15.18 8.83 9.59
C LYS A 269 14.42 8.91 10.91
N GLN A 270 13.25 8.32 10.99
CA GLN A 270 12.40 8.37 12.18
C GLN A 270 12.56 7.16 13.08
N TYR A 271 12.86 5.98 12.53
CA TYR A 271 13.09 4.76 13.29
C TYR A 271 14.30 3.99 12.77
N GLU A 272 14.81 3.11 13.61
CA GLU A 272 15.91 2.20 13.31
C GLU A 272 15.78 0.93 14.17
N TYR A 273 16.66 -0.04 13.92
CA TYR A 273 16.79 -1.22 14.76
C TYR A 273 18.00 -1.10 15.67
N ARG A 274 17.88 -1.54 16.92
CA ARG A 274 18.94 -1.49 17.92
C ARG A 274 19.18 -2.85 18.58
N CYS A 275 20.43 -3.05 18.97
CA CYS A 275 20.80 -4.17 19.84
C CYS A 275 20.13 -4.02 21.21
N PRO A 276 19.42 -5.04 21.72
CA PRO A 276 18.79 -4.97 23.05
C PRO A 276 19.79 -4.82 24.19
N SER A 277 21.01 -5.35 24.04
CA SER A 277 22.04 -5.34 25.09
C SER A 277 22.82 -4.03 25.14
N CYS A 278 23.43 -3.61 24.03
CA CYS A 278 24.32 -2.44 24.01
C CYS A 278 23.67 -1.16 23.45
N ARG A 279 22.43 -1.21 23.01
CA ARG A 279 21.61 -0.11 22.46
C ARG A 279 22.17 0.53 21.18
N ARG A 280 23.27 0.01 20.61
CA ARG A 280 23.79 0.52 19.33
C ARG A 280 22.85 0.18 18.18
N PRO A 281 22.74 1.07 17.18
CA PRO A 281 22.04 0.77 15.94
C PRO A 281 22.65 -0.46 15.26
N VAL A 282 21.78 -1.30 14.72
CA VAL A 282 22.11 -2.46 13.89
C VAL A 282 21.31 -2.39 12.60
N VAL A 283 21.83 -2.98 11.55
CA VAL A 283 21.13 -3.08 10.27
C VAL A 283 20.70 -4.52 10.08
N PRO A 284 19.37 -4.79 10.05
CA PRO A 284 18.89 -6.12 9.74
C PRO A 284 19.34 -6.58 8.35
N PRO A 285 19.43 -7.90 8.11
CA PRO A 285 19.66 -8.43 6.77
C PRO A 285 18.66 -7.85 5.78
N MET A 286 19.14 -7.45 4.59
CA MET A 286 18.30 -6.89 3.55
C MET A 286 18.58 -7.55 2.20
N THR A 287 17.54 -7.65 1.36
CA THR A 287 17.70 -8.13 0.00
C THR A 287 18.23 -6.99 -0.88
N PRO A 288 19.38 -7.14 -1.54
CA PRO A 288 19.90 -6.11 -2.41
C PRO A 288 18.99 -5.87 -3.62
N SER A 289 18.84 -4.61 -4.04
CA SER A 289 18.00 -4.24 -5.19
C SER A 289 18.40 -4.95 -6.51
N LEU A 290 19.66 -5.34 -6.65
CA LEU A 290 20.14 -6.13 -7.78
C LEU A 290 19.46 -7.50 -7.89
N ALA A 291 18.94 -8.06 -6.81
CA ALA A 291 18.19 -9.32 -6.83
C ALA A 291 16.86 -9.22 -7.61
N ALA A 292 16.38 -8.00 -7.90
CA ALA A 292 15.19 -7.78 -8.74
C ALA A 292 15.48 -7.82 -10.24
N LEU A 293 16.75 -7.90 -10.64
CA LEU A 293 17.15 -7.79 -12.04
C LEU A 293 17.44 -9.17 -12.62
N ASP A 294 16.82 -9.44 -13.77
CA ASP A 294 17.28 -10.49 -14.65
C ASP A 294 18.50 -9.98 -15.43
N LEU A 295 19.69 -10.32 -14.95
CA LEU A 295 20.95 -9.88 -15.57
C LEU A 295 21.26 -10.62 -16.87
N THR A 296 20.49 -11.64 -17.25
CA THR A 296 20.60 -12.28 -18.57
C THR A 296 19.97 -11.43 -19.66
N ASN A 297 19.04 -10.54 -19.30
CA ASN A 297 18.40 -9.59 -20.19
C ASN A 297 18.63 -8.13 -19.72
N LEU A 298 19.68 -7.53 -20.23
CA LEU A 298 20.03 -6.13 -19.90
C LEU A 298 19.13 -5.10 -20.60
N GLY A 299 18.15 -5.54 -21.38
CA GLY A 299 17.24 -4.67 -22.14
C GLY A 299 17.92 -3.99 -23.32
N THR A 300 17.30 -2.93 -23.86
CA THR A 300 17.80 -2.18 -25.00
C THR A 300 18.83 -1.13 -24.55
N ARG A 301 20.01 -1.14 -25.17
CA ARG A 301 21.01 -0.09 -24.94
C ARG A 301 20.42 1.29 -25.27
N ILE A 302 20.86 2.31 -24.55
CA ILE A 302 20.35 3.69 -24.77
C ILE A 302 20.65 4.13 -26.20
N GLY A 303 21.86 3.80 -26.74
CA GLY A 303 22.23 4.14 -28.09
C GLY A 303 21.42 3.47 -29.19
N ASP A 304 20.80 2.32 -28.91
CA ASP A 304 19.99 1.54 -29.86
C ASP A 304 18.50 1.94 -29.83
N LYS A 305 18.13 2.86 -28.91
CA LYS A 305 16.74 3.34 -28.82
C LYS A 305 16.44 4.35 -29.93
N PRO A 306 15.21 4.37 -30.47
CA PRO A 306 14.81 5.37 -31.44
C PRO A 306 14.91 6.79 -30.86
N VAL A 307 15.46 7.68 -31.66
CA VAL A 307 15.60 9.10 -31.34
C VAL A 307 14.23 9.78 -31.45
N LYS A 308 13.87 10.63 -30.48
CA LYS A 308 12.62 11.40 -30.45
C LYS A 308 12.90 12.84 -30.05
N THR A 309 12.01 13.72 -30.50
CA THR A 309 12.00 15.11 -30.05
C THR A 309 11.09 15.22 -28.82
N PHE A 310 11.60 15.77 -27.74
CA PHE A 310 10.88 16.00 -26.50
C PHE A 310 10.25 17.39 -26.46
N LYS A 311 9.31 17.62 -25.53
CA LYS A 311 8.57 18.90 -25.40
C LYS A 311 9.46 20.13 -25.19
N ASP A 312 10.65 19.96 -24.61
CA ASP A 312 11.68 20.98 -24.39
C ASP A 312 12.59 21.21 -25.59
N GLY A 313 12.25 20.64 -26.76
CA GLY A 313 13.05 20.71 -27.99
C GLY A 313 14.29 19.82 -28.00
N PHE A 314 14.54 19.07 -26.94
CA PHE A 314 15.68 18.15 -26.91
C PHE A 314 15.43 16.94 -27.83
N VAL A 315 16.44 16.61 -28.64
CA VAL A 315 16.44 15.45 -29.53
C VAL A 315 17.36 14.37 -28.99
N GLY A 316 16.82 13.17 -28.75
CA GLY A 316 17.62 12.07 -28.21
C GLY A 316 16.81 10.80 -27.94
N PRO A 317 17.47 9.69 -27.57
CA PRO A 317 16.81 8.41 -27.27
C PRO A 317 16.03 8.44 -25.94
N LEU A 318 16.40 9.33 -25.02
CA LEU A 318 15.74 9.58 -23.74
C LEU A 318 15.67 11.07 -23.46
N ALA A 319 14.80 11.52 -22.55
CA ALA A 319 14.74 12.92 -22.12
C ALA A 319 16.08 13.45 -21.59
N ARG A 320 16.35 14.74 -21.73
CA ARG A 320 17.60 15.41 -21.36
C ARG A 320 18.08 15.05 -19.95
N SER A 321 17.19 15.06 -18.95
CA SER A 321 17.50 14.72 -17.57
C SER A 321 17.92 13.25 -17.39
N SER A 322 17.31 12.34 -18.15
CA SER A 322 17.67 10.91 -18.16
C SER A 322 19.00 10.65 -18.81
N MET A 323 19.30 11.36 -19.93
CA MET A 323 20.61 11.30 -20.58
C MET A 323 21.71 11.83 -19.64
N ALA A 324 21.50 12.95 -18.97
CA ALA A 324 22.45 13.50 -18.02
C ALA A 324 22.70 12.56 -16.83
N ARG A 325 21.67 11.84 -16.37
CA ARG A 325 21.79 10.82 -15.32
C ARG A 325 22.61 9.62 -15.81
N ALA A 326 22.34 9.12 -17.00
CA ALA A 326 23.08 8.04 -17.62
C ALA A 326 24.55 8.37 -17.74
N GLU A 327 24.87 9.57 -18.22
CA GLU A 327 26.24 10.02 -18.37
C GLU A 327 26.98 10.16 -17.02
N ARG A 328 26.30 10.67 -15.96
CA ARG A 328 26.89 10.68 -14.62
C ARG A 328 27.17 9.28 -14.10
N CYS A 329 26.26 8.31 -14.33
CA CYS A 329 26.48 6.92 -13.95
C CYS A 329 27.67 6.34 -14.71
N ARG A 330 27.76 6.54 -16.03
CA ARG A 330 28.87 6.07 -16.87
C ARG A 330 30.22 6.61 -16.40
N ARG A 331 30.32 7.89 -16.06
CA ARG A 331 31.57 8.49 -15.54
C ARG A 331 31.99 7.95 -14.18
N ARG A 332 30.99 7.64 -13.33
CA ARG A 332 31.27 7.18 -11.95
C ARG A 332 31.55 5.68 -11.87
N PHE A 333 31.01 4.89 -12.80
CA PHE A 333 31.03 3.43 -12.81
C PHE A 333 31.39 2.92 -14.22
N ALA A 334 32.56 3.38 -14.74
CA ALA A 334 32.95 3.13 -16.13
C ALA A 334 32.98 1.65 -16.51
N ASP A 335 33.35 0.79 -15.58
CA ASP A 335 33.53 -0.65 -15.77
C ASP A 335 32.28 -1.48 -15.38
N PHE A 336 31.18 -0.83 -15.01
CA PHE A 336 29.96 -1.49 -14.56
C PHE A 336 28.79 -1.19 -15.49
N PRO A 337 28.01 -2.20 -15.91
CA PRO A 337 26.80 -1.95 -16.66
C PRO A 337 25.81 -1.17 -15.78
N ALA A 338 25.52 0.08 -16.17
CA ALA A 338 24.51 0.89 -15.50
C ALA A 338 23.13 0.64 -16.13
N ILE A 339 22.19 0.14 -15.35
CA ILE A 339 20.80 -0.07 -15.77
C ILE A 339 19.98 1.13 -15.33
N LEU A 340 19.38 1.84 -16.28
CA LEU A 340 18.44 2.93 -16.00
C LEU A 340 17.02 2.37 -15.97
N MET A 341 16.45 2.36 -14.77
CA MET A 341 15.02 2.09 -14.61
C MET A 341 14.25 3.39 -14.81
N PRO A 342 13.21 3.41 -15.66
CA PRO A 342 12.34 4.57 -15.78
C PRO A 342 11.65 4.82 -14.41
N ALA A 343 11.79 6.02 -13.89
CA ALA A 343 10.91 6.47 -12.80
C ALA A 343 9.52 6.73 -13.42
N LYS A 344 8.48 6.13 -12.83
CA LYS A 344 7.08 6.44 -13.16
C LYS A 344 6.72 7.83 -12.67
#